data_ede351d712d6e3fd0f511e3aebb8382e
#
_entry.id   ede351d712d6e3fd0f511e3aebb8382e
#
_cell.length_a   1.000
_cell.length_b   1.000
_cell.length_c   1.000
_cell.angle_alpha   90.00
_cell.angle_beta   90.00
_cell.angle_gamma   90.00
#
_symmetry.space_group_name_H-M   'P 1'
#
loop_
_entity.id
_entity.type
_entity.pdbx_description
1 polymer ?
#
loop_
_entity_poly.entity_id
_entity_poly.type
_entity_poly.pdbx_seq_one_letter_code
_entity_poly.pdbx_strand_id
1 'polypeptide(L)'
;MKNFTKKIRSKSILVLLALLSVLFVLSVTFTMSKYVIEKQVGNITLNLTSVDTLIPGLQLRNTLGTSVTEVVFGKTENYESEIAGIEPKNVDVQKKGKIKLYAKGTKAYILSDRKIYANPDCWHTFYELTELTSVDFSNFETGMVTNMRGMFRGCTKLTEVKNISSWDTKN
;
A
#
# COMPACT_ATOMS: atom_id res chain seq x y z
N MET A 1 59.34 -5.93 -4.29
CA MET A 1 58.31 -6.67 -3.55
C MET A 1 57.32 -5.75 -2.77
N LYS A 2 57.75 -4.69 -2.07
CA LYS A 2 56.83 -3.79 -1.29
C LYS A 2 55.73 -3.09 -2.09
N ASN A 3 55.99 -2.73 -3.36
CA ASN A 3 54.98 -2.04 -4.19
C ASN A 3 53.88 -2.95 -4.74
N PHE A 4 54.16 -4.25 -4.90
CA PHE A 4 53.18 -5.23 -5.40
C PHE A 4 52.12 -5.57 -4.33
N THR A 5 52.53 -5.75 -3.07
CA THR A 5 51.63 -6.02 -1.95
C THR A 5 50.74 -4.84 -1.63
N LYS A 6 51.23 -3.58 -1.79
CA LYS A 6 50.43 -2.36 -1.61
C LYS A 6 49.33 -2.23 -2.67
N LYS A 7 49.61 -2.62 -3.92
CA LYS A 7 48.66 -2.60 -5.05
C LYS A 7 47.54 -3.66 -4.90
N ILE A 8 47.88 -4.85 -4.38
CA ILE A 8 46.91 -5.93 -4.11
C ILE A 8 45.98 -5.52 -2.94
N ARG A 9 46.53 -4.99 -1.83
CA ARG A 9 45.75 -4.50 -0.70
C ARG A 9 44.77 -3.39 -1.11
N SER A 10 45.21 -2.46 -1.97
CA SER A 10 44.32 -1.39 -2.47
C SER A 10 43.18 -1.93 -3.30
N LYS A 11 43.41 -2.91 -4.20
CA LYS A 11 42.34 -3.54 -4.99
C LYS A 11 41.35 -4.34 -4.11
N SER A 12 41.86 -5.06 -3.11
CA SER A 12 41.01 -5.82 -2.17
C SER A 12 40.16 -4.91 -1.31
N ILE A 13 40.70 -3.76 -0.89
CA ILE A 13 39.94 -2.74 -0.13
C ILE A 13 38.85 -2.13 -1.02
N LEU A 14 39.13 -1.82 -2.28
CA LEU A 14 38.14 -1.30 -3.23
C LEU A 14 37.00 -2.31 -3.49
N VAL A 15 37.34 -3.59 -3.66
CA VAL A 15 36.34 -4.66 -3.81
C VAL A 15 35.51 -4.81 -2.55
N LEU A 16 36.12 -4.76 -1.36
CA LEU A 16 35.39 -4.84 -0.08
C LEU A 16 34.47 -3.65 0.11
N LEU A 17 34.90 -2.43 -0.21
CA LEU A 17 34.07 -1.23 -0.16
C LEU A 17 32.89 -1.30 -1.14
N ALA A 18 33.12 -1.84 -2.35
CA ALA A 18 32.07 -2.06 -3.33
C ALA A 18 31.05 -3.10 -2.84
N LEU A 19 31.51 -4.21 -2.23
CA LEU A 19 30.63 -5.23 -1.64
C LEU A 19 29.83 -4.66 -0.45
N LEU A 20 30.46 -3.87 0.41
CA LEU A 20 29.79 -3.20 1.53
C LEU A 20 28.73 -2.20 1.07
N SER A 21 29.01 -1.45 -0.01
CA SER A 21 28.03 -0.53 -0.59
C SER A 21 26.82 -1.26 -1.20
N VAL A 22 27.04 -2.41 -1.84
CA VAL A 22 25.96 -3.26 -2.36
C VAL A 22 25.14 -3.86 -1.23
N LEU A 23 25.77 -4.35 -0.16
CA LEU A 23 25.09 -4.86 1.02
C LEU A 23 24.29 -3.76 1.74
N PHE A 24 24.82 -2.54 1.82
CA PHE A 24 24.11 -1.40 2.37
C PHE A 24 22.86 -1.06 1.53
N VAL A 25 23.01 -1.01 0.20
CA VAL A 25 21.86 -0.77 -0.71
C VAL A 25 20.83 -1.89 -0.56
N LEU A 26 21.24 -3.16 -0.47
CA LEU A 26 20.34 -4.30 -0.26
C LEU A 26 19.63 -4.24 1.11
N SER A 27 20.32 -3.81 2.17
CA SER A 27 19.69 -3.65 3.49
C SER A 27 18.67 -2.52 3.52
N VAL A 28 18.97 -1.40 2.85
CA VAL A 28 18.02 -0.28 2.71
C VAL A 28 16.81 -0.69 1.89
N THR A 29 16.99 -1.46 0.80
CA THR A 29 15.85 -1.96 -0.01
C THR A 29 15.03 -2.98 0.76
N PHE A 30 15.61 -3.80 1.64
CA PHE A 30 14.88 -4.77 2.45
C PHE A 30 14.04 -4.10 3.55
N THR A 31 14.57 -3.07 4.23
CA THR A 31 13.82 -2.28 5.22
C THR A 31 12.79 -1.35 4.59
N MET A 32 12.98 -0.95 3.33
CA MET A 32 12.08 -0.09 2.56
C MET A 32 11.28 -0.89 1.52
N SER A 33 11.02 -2.18 1.74
CA SER A 33 10.32 -3.07 0.78
C SER A 33 8.95 -2.56 0.32
N LYS A 34 8.46 -1.48 0.91
CA LYS A 34 7.19 -0.83 0.61
C LYS A 34 7.32 0.39 -0.32
N TYR A 35 8.56 0.79 -0.66
CA TYR A 35 8.83 1.89 -1.57
C TYR A 35 9.84 1.45 -2.63
N VAL A 36 9.55 1.71 -3.90
CA VAL A 36 10.51 1.56 -4.98
C VAL A 36 11.05 2.96 -5.31
N ILE A 37 12.33 3.23 -5.09
CA ILE A 37 12.98 4.56 -5.30
C ILE A 37 13.81 4.50 -6.57
N GLU A 38 13.82 5.49 -7.41
CA GLU A 38 14.73 5.60 -8.54
C GLU A 38 15.93 6.46 -8.15
N LYS A 39 17.12 5.86 -8.12
CA LYS A 39 18.38 6.57 -7.90
C LYS A 39 19.43 6.09 -8.90
N GLN A 40 20.06 7.02 -9.55
CA GLN A 40 21.20 6.71 -10.43
C GLN A 40 22.49 6.64 -9.62
N VAL A 41 23.17 5.50 -9.67
CA VAL A 41 24.48 5.28 -9.04
C VAL A 41 25.42 4.76 -10.12
N GLY A 42 26.21 5.65 -10.71
CA GLY A 42 27.02 5.34 -11.89
C GLY A 42 26.12 4.93 -13.07
N ASN A 43 26.30 3.71 -13.60
CA ASN A 43 25.50 3.16 -14.69
C ASN A 43 24.30 2.30 -14.22
N ILE A 44 24.02 2.27 -12.91
CA ILE A 44 22.90 1.51 -12.34
C ILE A 44 21.79 2.48 -12.00
N THR A 45 20.66 2.34 -12.67
CA THR A 45 19.41 3.05 -12.33
C THR A 45 18.53 2.17 -11.47
N LEU A 46 18.32 2.59 -10.23
CA LEU A 46 17.37 1.96 -9.33
C LEU A 46 16.05 2.75 -9.39
N ASN A 47 15.03 2.15 -9.98
CA ASN A 47 13.69 2.74 -10.00
C ASN A 47 12.98 2.50 -8.67
N LEU A 48 12.91 3.51 -7.84
CA LEU A 48 12.17 3.51 -6.59
C LEU A 48 10.86 4.26 -6.80
N THR A 49 9.79 3.55 -7.11
CA THR A 49 8.44 4.13 -7.17
C THR A 49 7.75 3.98 -5.83
N SER A 50 7.07 4.99 -5.35
CA SER A 50 6.21 4.83 -4.18
C SER A 50 5.11 3.80 -4.47
N VAL A 51 4.82 2.93 -3.53
CA VAL A 51 3.66 2.04 -3.64
C VAL A 51 2.36 2.85 -3.63
N ASP A 52 1.36 2.36 -4.34
CA ASP A 52 0.06 3.03 -4.40
C ASP A 52 -0.64 2.86 -3.03
N THR A 53 -0.64 3.93 -2.25
CA THR A 53 -1.16 3.96 -0.87
C THR A 53 -2.51 4.62 -0.82
N LEU A 54 -3.45 4.00 -0.12
CA LEU A 54 -4.79 4.54 0.12
C LEU A 54 -4.71 5.83 0.95
N ILE A 55 -5.67 6.74 0.77
CA ILE A 55 -5.82 7.92 1.64
C ILE A 55 -6.04 7.52 3.10
N PRO A 56 -5.74 8.41 4.10
CA PRO A 56 -5.96 8.14 5.52
C PRO A 56 -7.37 7.66 5.86
N GLY A 57 -7.50 6.83 6.89
CA GLY A 57 -8.74 6.15 7.23
C GLY A 57 -9.94 7.07 7.40
N LEU A 58 -9.82 8.14 8.18
CA LEU A 58 -10.93 9.10 8.36
C LEU A 58 -11.30 9.83 7.05
N GLN A 59 -10.34 10.11 6.19
CA GLN A 59 -10.61 10.71 4.87
C GLN A 59 -11.36 9.73 3.97
N LEU A 60 -10.99 8.44 3.99
CA LEU A 60 -11.70 7.41 3.26
C LEU A 60 -13.14 7.27 3.77
N ARG A 61 -13.34 7.23 5.09
CA ARG A 61 -14.65 7.18 5.72
C ARG A 61 -15.56 8.31 5.23
N ASN A 62 -15.04 9.53 5.18
CA ASN A 62 -15.80 10.68 4.70
C ASN A 62 -16.11 10.60 3.19
N THR A 63 -15.23 9.97 2.42
CA THR A 63 -15.44 9.75 0.97
C THR A 63 -16.46 8.67 0.69
N LEU A 64 -16.54 7.62 1.53
CA LEU A 64 -17.52 6.54 1.43
C LEU A 64 -18.96 7.05 1.71
N GLY A 65 -19.11 8.00 2.63
CA GLY A 65 -20.43 8.47 3.10
C GLY A 65 -21.08 7.49 4.09
N THR A 66 -22.25 7.87 4.60
CA THR A 66 -22.93 7.14 5.70
C THR A 66 -23.90 6.05 5.23
N SER A 67 -24.31 6.08 3.97
CA SER A 67 -25.28 5.13 3.39
C SER A 67 -24.66 3.86 2.81
N VAL A 68 -23.31 3.73 2.87
CA VAL A 68 -22.63 2.56 2.32
C VAL A 68 -22.98 1.30 3.11
N THR A 69 -23.35 0.23 2.38
CA THR A 69 -23.68 -1.07 2.96
C THR A 69 -22.61 -2.13 2.70
N GLU A 70 -21.87 -2.00 1.61
CA GLU A 70 -20.82 -2.94 1.24
C GLU A 70 -19.58 -2.19 0.71
N VAL A 71 -18.40 -2.64 1.12
CA VAL A 71 -17.12 -2.13 0.60
C VAL A 71 -16.27 -3.27 0.09
N VAL A 72 -15.72 -3.13 -1.11
CA VAL A 72 -14.84 -4.12 -1.73
C VAL A 72 -13.51 -3.48 -2.08
N PHE A 73 -12.41 -4.04 -1.58
CA PHE A 73 -11.05 -3.74 -2.04
C PHE A 73 -10.62 -4.84 -3.01
N GLY A 74 -10.63 -4.54 -4.31
CA GLY A 74 -10.43 -5.53 -5.35
C GLY A 74 -9.43 -5.10 -6.43
N LYS A 75 -9.15 -6.03 -7.36
CA LYS A 75 -8.50 -5.70 -8.61
C LYS A 75 -9.53 -5.21 -9.62
N THR A 76 -9.16 -4.20 -10.43
CA THR A 76 -10.04 -3.60 -11.45
C THR A 76 -10.59 -4.66 -12.40
N GLU A 77 -9.74 -5.57 -12.88
CA GLU A 77 -10.08 -6.65 -13.83
C GLU A 77 -11.25 -7.54 -13.38
N ASN A 78 -11.46 -7.68 -12.06
CA ASN A 78 -12.51 -8.56 -11.52
C ASN A 78 -13.88 -7.87 -11.41
N TYR A 79 -13.97 -6.56 -11.66
CA TYR A 79 -15.18 -5.77 -11.41
C TYR A 79 -15.54 -4.83 -12.58
N GLU A 80 -14.97 -5.03 -13.77
CA GLU A 80 -15.19 -4.17 -14.93
C GLU A 80 -16.66 -4.01 -15.30
N SER A 81 -17.44 -5.08 -15.21
CA SER A 81 -18.88 -5.06 -15.50
C SER A 81 -19.69 -4.28 -14.44
N GLU A 82 -19.26 -4.34 -13.19
CA GLU A 82 -19.93 -3.65 -12.07
C GLU A 82 -19.72 -2.14 -12.09
N ILE A 83 -18.56 -1.70 -12.58
CA ILE A 83 -18.15 -0.29 -12.56
C ILE A 83 -18.35 0.42 -13.91
N ALA A 84 -18.83 -0.30 -14.94
CA ALA A 84 -19.04 0.27 -16.27
C ALA A 84 -19.94 1.51 -16.22
N GLY A 85 -19.47 2.61 -16.80
CA GLY A 85 -20.22 3.87 -16.84
C GLY A 85 -20.23 4.67 -15.53
N ILE A 86 -19.51 4.23 -14.49
CA ILE A 86 -19.41 4.94 -13.20
C ILE A 86 -18.14 5.78 -13.18
N GLU A 87 -18.26 7.09 -12.95
CA GLU A 87 -17.13 7.99 -12.77
C GLU A 87 -16.46 7.76 -11.41
N PRO A 88 -15.15 7.43 -11.39
CA PRO A 88 -14.45 7.13 -10.16
C PRO A 88 -13.97 8.39 -9.43
N LYS A 89 -13.86 8.27 -8.10
CA LYS A 89 -13.10 9.21 -7.27
C LYS A 89 -11.69 8.65 -7.04
N ASN A 90 -10.68 9.50 -7.15
CA ASN A 90 -9.32 9.11 -6.77
C ASN A 90 -9.19 9.05 -5.25
N VAL A 91 -8.68 7.93 -4.74
CA VAL A 91 -8.46 7.67 -3.31
C VAL A 91 -7.03 7.22 -3.01
N ASP A 92 -6.06 7.51 -3.87
CA ASP A 92 -4.64 7.35 -3.56
C ASP A 92 -4.02 8.65 -3.01
N VAL A 93 -3.07 8.50 -2.06
CA VAL A 93 -2.35 9.63 -1.44
C VAL A 93 -1.58 10.45 -2.49
N GLN A 94 -1.01 9.78 -3.48
CA GLN A 94 -0.18 10.40 -4.52
C GLN A 94 -1.00 11.14 -5.58
N LYS A 95 -2.33 11.01 -5.56
CA LYS A 95 -3.28 11.60 -6.53
C LYS A 95 -2.97 11.22 -7.99
N LYS A 96 -2.40 10.05 -8.21
CA LYS A 96 -2.05 9.52 -9.54
C LYS A 96 -3.19 8.72 -10.19
N GLY A 97 -4.34 8.56 -9.51
CA GLY A 97 -5.48 7.78 -9.98
C GLY A 97 -5.21 6.28 -10.05
N LYS A 98 -4.31 5.77 -9.21
CA LYS A 98 -3.96 4.35 -9.16
C LYS A 98 -4.91 3.53 -8.29
N ILE A 99 -5.51 4.16 -7.27
CA ILE A 99 -6.58 3.57 -6.47
C ILE A 99 -7.83 4.41 -6.68
N LYS A 100 -8.88 3.79 -7.16
CA LYS A 100 -10.13 4.46 -7.53
C LYS A 100 -11.30 3.91 -6.73
N LEU A 101 -12.17 4.79 -6.28
CA LEU A 101 -13.44 4.44 -5.63
C LEU A 101 -14.59 4.66 -6.61
N TYR A 102 -15.37 3.61 -6.85
CA TYR A 102 -16.59 3.62 -7.64
C TYR A 102 -17.78 3.37 -6.71
N ALA A 103 -18.78 4.26 -6.73
CA ALA A 103 -19.98 4.12 -5.94
C ALA A 103 -21.15 3.67 -6.81
N LYS A 104 -21.70 2.47 -6.53
CA LYS A 104 -22.85 1.88 -7.20
C LYS A 104 -23.99 1.69 -6.20
N GLY A 105 -24.93 2.64 -6.14
CA GLY A 105 -25.93 2.65 -5.09
C GLY A 105 -25.29 2.77 -3.70
N THR A 106 -25.52 1.80 -2.84
CA THR A 106 -24.93 1.72 -1.49
C THR A 106 -23.66 0.90 -1.42
N LYS A 107 -23.17 0.36 -2.54
CA LYS A 107 -21.95 -0.44 -2.62
C LYS A 107 -20.78 0.40 -3.13
N ALA A 108 -19.64 0.32 -2.46
CA ALA A 108 -18.41 0.98 -2.84
C ALA A 108 -17.35 -0.04 -3.28
N TYR A 109 -16.77 0.18 -4.46
CA TYR A 109 -15.66 -0.58 -5.00
C TYR A 109 -14.40 0.30 -4.95
N ILE A 110 -13.40 -0.12 -4.18
CA ILE A 110 -12.08 0.51 -4.11
C ILE A 110 -11.14 -0.40 -4.88
N LEU A 111 -10.77 0.02 -6.09
CA LEU A 111 -10.11 -0.84 -7.04
C LEU A 111 -8.76 -0.30 -7.48
N SER A 112 -7.86 -1.21 -7.80
CA SER A 112 -6.55 -0.93 -8.38
C SER A 112 -6.09 -2.13 -9.22
N ASP A 113 -5.30 -1.89 -10.26
CA ASP A 113 -4.65 -2.95 -11.06
C ASP A 113 -3.53 -3.63 -10.28
N ARG A 114 -3.06 -2.99 -9.20
CA ARG A 114 -2.02 -3.46 -8.30
C ARG A 114 -2.58 -3.75 -6.90
N LYS A 115 -1.71 -4.20 -6.00
CA LYS A 115 -2.01 -4.33 -4.58
C LYS A 115 -2.33 -2.94 -3.99
N ILE A 116 -3.40 -2.84 -3.22
CA ILE A 116 -3.79 -1.64 -2.50
C ILE A 116 -3.11 -1.67 -1.13
N TYR A 117 -2.15 -0.78 -0.91
CA TYR A 117 -1.52 -0.65 0.40
C TYR A 117 -2.35 0.28 1.27
N ALA A 118 -2.69 -0.20 2.46
CA ALA A 118 -3.37 0.59 3.47
C ALA A 118 -2.52 1.81 3.86
N ASN A 119 -3.17 2.91 4.23
CA ASN A 119 -2.47 4.03 4.83
C ASN A 119 -1.88 3.61 6.18
N PRO A 120 -0.69 4.09 6.58
CA PRO A 120 -0.20 3.89 7.94
C PRO A 120 -1.21 4.29 9.03
N ASP A 121 -2.02 5.30 8.76
CA ASP A 121 -3.13 5.71 9.61
C ASP A 121 -4.48 5.25 9.05
N CYS A 122 -4.94 4.09 9.51
CA CYS A 122 -6.27 3.52 9.26
C CYS A 122 -7.26 3.86 10.38
N TRP A 123 -6.97 4.88 11.22
CA TRP A 123 -7.86 5.34 12.27
C TRP A 123 -9.23 5.68 11.72
N HIS A 124 -10.27 5.09 12.30
CA HIS A 124 -11.66 5.37 11.96
C HIS A 124 -12.06 5.14 10.49
N THR A 125 -11.41 4.23 9.77
CA THR A 125 -11.68 3.96 8.33
C THR A 125 -13.15 3.67 8.02
N PHE A 126 -13.88 3.00 8.93
CA PHE A 126 -15.31 2.69 8.80
C PHE A 126 -16.11 3.19 10.00
N TYR A 127 -15.57 4.10 10.78
CA TYR A 127 -16.17 4.61 12.01
C TYR A 127 -17.61 5.09 11.80
N GLU A 128 -18.54 4.56 12.62
CA GLU A 128 -19.97 4.90 12.58
C GLU A 128 -20.63 4.75 11.19
N LEU A 129 -20.18 3.80 10.39
CA LEU A 129 -20.93 3.36 9.21
C LEU A 129 -21.97 2.32 9.67
N THR A 130 -23.06 2.81 10.26
CA THR A 130 -24.10 1.97 10.88
C THR A 130 -24.82 1.06 9.89
N GLU A 131 -24.86 1.43 8.62
CA GLU A 131 -25.49 0.67 7.55
C GLU A 131 -24.53 -0.38 6.92
N LEU A 132 -23.24 -0.33 7.22
CA LEU A 132 -22.24 -1.24 6.67
C LEU A 132 -22.50 -2.68 7.14
N THR A 133 -22.71 -3.59 6.20
CA THR A 133 -22.98 -5.02 6.45
C THR A 133 -21.78 -5.91 6.13
N SER A 134 -20.98 -5.53 5.12
CA SER A 134 -19.82 -6.34 4.71
C SER A 134 -18.65 -5.51 4.19
N VAL A 135 -17.43 -6.04 4.42
CA VAL A 135 -16.20 -5.53 3.82
C VAL A 135 -15.37 -6.70 3.29
N ASP A 136 -14.92 -6.59 2.04
CA ASP A 136 -14.00 -7.55 1.41
C ASP A 136 -12.63 -6.91 1.18
N PHE A 137 -11.58 -7.49 1.76
CA PHE A 137 -10.19 -7.05 1.69
C PHE A 137 -9.32 -7.89 0.75
N SER A 138 -9.89 -8.48 -0.31
CA SER A 138 -9.20 -9.43 -1.21
C SER A 138 -7.93 -8.86 -1.86
N ASN A 139 -7.86 -7.56 -2.11
CA ASN A 139 -6.69 -6.89 -2.69
C ASN A 139 -6.04 -5.86 -1.76
N PHE A 140 -6.10 -6.06 -0.45
CA PHE A 140 -5.65 -5.10 0.56
C PHE A 140 -4.41 -5.59 1.32
N GLU A 141 -3.46 -4.71 1.60
CA GLU A 141 -2.20 -5.01 2.28
C GLU A 141 -1.99 -4.08 3.47
N THR A 142 -1.81 -4.64 4.66
CA THR A 142 -1.75 -3.89 5.93
C THR A 142 -0.35 -3.73 6.52
N GLY A 143 0.65 -4.36 5.95
CA GLY A 143 2.01 -4.36 6.53
C GLY A 143 2.65 -2.98 6.77
N MET A 144 2.03 -1.87 6.35
CA MET A 144 2.47 -0.50 6.64
C MET A 144 1.65 0.17 7.75
N VAL A 145 0.58 -0.46 8.22
CA VAL A 145 -0.36 0.18 9.15
C VAL A 145 0.25 0.22 10.55
N THR A 146 0.20 1.40 11.15
CA THR A 146 0.66 1.64 12.53
C THR A 146 -0.50 2.03 13.45
N ASN A 147 -1.67 2.39 12.89
CA ASN A 147 -2.83 2.80 13.66
C ASN A 147 -4.13 2.27 13.04
N MET A 148 -4.76 1.28 13.67
CA MET A 148 -6.08 0.74 13.29
C MET A 148 -7.17 1.08 14.34
N ARG A 149 -6.90 2.03 15.25
CA ARG A 149 -7.82 2.33 16.35
C ARG A 149 -9.20 2.72 15.84
N GLY A 150 -10.23 2.05 16.36
CA GLY A 150 -11.63 2.37 16.05
C GLY A 150 -12.02 2.16 14.59
N MET A 151 -11.28 1.37 13.82
CA MET A 151 -11.51 1.15 12.38
C MET A 151 -12.95 0.75 12.08
N PHE A 152 -13.57 -0.12 12.88
CA PHE A 152 -14.95 -0.60 12.75
C PHE A 152 -15.87 -0.14 13.90
N ARG A 153 -15.42 0.81 14.72
CA ARG A 153 -16.24 1.27 15.86
C ARG A 153 -17.55 1.86 15.36
N GLY A 154 -18.67 1.37 15.90
CA GLY A 154 -20.01 1.86 15.54
C GLY A 154 -20.59 1.27 14.26
N CYS A 155 -19.94 0.29 13.62
CA CYS A 155 -20.51 -0.47 12.49
C CYS A 155 -21.51 -1.51 13.00
N THR A 156 -22.68 -1.07 13.46
CA THR A 156 -23.63 -1.91 14.20
C THR A 156 -24.29 -3.02 13.37
N LYS A 157 -24.32 -2.88 12.05
CA LYS A 157 -24.87 -3.89 11.10
C LYS A 157 -23.78 -4.77 10.46
N LEU A 158 -22.49 -4.57 10.78
CA LEU A 158 -21.42 -5.32 10.18
C LEU A 158 -21.45 -6.78 10.63
N THR A 159 -21.70 -7.68 9.70
CA THR A 159 -21.79 -9.13 9.93
C THR A 159 -20.72 -9.92 9.22
N GLU A 160 -20.07 -9.34 8.19
CA GLU A 160 -19.10 -10.04 7.38
C GLU A 160 -17.85 -9.19 7.10
N VAL A 161 -16.65 -9.75 7.42
CA VAL A 161 -15.37 -9.18 7.06
C VAL A 161 -14.52 -10.28 6.40
N LYS A 162 -14.27 -10.15 5.09
CA LYS A 162 -13.55 -11.16 4.31
C LYS A 162 -12.07 -10.82 4.18
N ASN A 163 -11.24 -11.87 4.06
CA ASN A 163 -9.82 -11.79 3.68
C ASN A 163 -8.93 -11.02 4.67
N ILE A 164 -9.25 -11.05 5.97
CA ILE A 164 -8.45 -10.43 7.03
C ILE A 164 -7.35 -11.34 7.59
N SER A 165 -7.35 -12.62 7.25
CA SER A 165 -6.37 -13.60 7.76
C SER A 165 -4.92 -13.30 7.31
N SER A 166 -4.76 -12.54 6.23
CA SER A 166 -3.45 -12.13 5.70
C SER A 166 -2.94 -10.80 6.28
N TRP A 167 -3.69 -10.17 7.20
CA TRP A 167 -3.30 -8.89 7.75
C TRP A 167 -2.07 -9.02 8.64
N ASP A 168 -1.09 -8.15 8.42
CA ASP A 168 0.01 -7.94 9.35
C ASP A 168 -0.41 -6.94 10.42
N THR A 169 -0.50 -7.39 11.66
CA THR A 169 -0.91 -6.60 12.83
C THR A 169 0.20 -6.46 13.87
N LYS A 170 1.46 -6.71 13.48
CA LYS A 170 2.61 -6.72 14.39
C LYS A 170 3.19 -5.34 14.70
N ASN A 171 2.71 -4.28 14.06
CA ASN A 171 3.20 -2.90 14.24
C ASN A 171 2.44 -2.16 15.32
#